data_474aa930e94bbe1526eac50a6d8c21ee
#
_entry.id   474aa930e94bbe1526eac50a6d8c21ee
#
_cell.length_a   1.000
_cell.length_b   1.000
_cell.length_c   1.000
_cell.angle_alpha   90.00
_cell.angle_beta   90.00
_cell.angle_gamma   90.00
#
_symmetry.space_group_name_H-M   'P 1'
#
loop_
_entity.id
_entity.type
_entity.pdbx_description
1 polymer ?
#
loop_
_entity_poly.entity_id
_entity_poly.type
_entity_poly.pdbx_seq_one_letter_code
_entity_poly.pdbx_strand_id
1 'polypeptide(L)'
;MNKTLIKLLSVFLIVNNLLWLDKTPAIVPYFYIPNNKNLEKESLEIGKGAYQLLYFGQNKESLKLAKLAISINAKNEKLWAILAESQVANNLFDEALLSIKKAKEINPSMSELYFAEGSIYLKQKNIKEAKISLLKGLEIKPKNTNALFQLGNIFLIEKKYNNALKQYEKAINIEPRFWQAINNKGLVYFELNKIVKAINAFEKAIAIEENAEPILALAVSINSNKNEESIILAKKALQKNPKYVSSQYRKEQLW
;
A
#
# COMPACT_ATOMS: atom_id res chain seq x y z
N MET A 1 -32.22 -13.27 7.96
CA MET A 1 -31.42 -12.13 8.42
C MET A 1 -30.16 -12.68 9.08
N ASN A 2 -28.97 -12.34 8.58
CA ASN A 2 -27.71 -13.02 8.92
C ASN A 2 -27.26 -12.64 10.33
N LYS A 3 -26.91 -13.63 11.18
CA LYS A 3 -26.45 -13.43 12.58
C LYS A 3 -25.29 -12.42 12.73
N THR A 4 -24.51 -12.26 11.69
CA THR A 4 -23.42 -11.28 11.62
C THR A 4 -23.93 -9.83 11.51
N LEU A 5 -25.03 -9.60 10.79
CA LEU A 5 -25.66 -8.29 10.65
C LEU A 5 -26.30 -7.81 11.95
N ILE A 6 -26.86 -8.75 12.73
CA ILE A 6 -27.47 -8.45 14.04
C ILE A 6 -26.39 -8.06 15.06
N LYS A 7 -25.21 -8.72 15.03
CA LYS A 7 -24.07 -8.35 15.88
C LYS A 7 -23.46 -6.99 15.51
N LEU A 8 -23.38 -6.66 14.23
CA LEU A 8 -22.93 -5.33 13.76
C LEU A 8 -23.91 -4.23 14.17
N LEU A 9 -25.21 -4.49 14.09
CA LEU A 9 -26.25 -3.57 14.57
C LEU A 9 -26.22 -3.38 16.09
N SER A 10 -25.90 -4.39 16.87
CA SER A 10 -25.77 -4.26 18.34
C SER A 10 -24.54 -3.42 18.73
N VAL A 11 -23.41 -3.53 18.01
CA VAL A 11 -22.23 -2.68 18.22
C VAL A 11 -22.53 -1.23 17.80
N PHE A 12 -23.26 -1.04 16.70
CA PHE A 12 -23.68 0.29 16.23
C PHE A 12 -24.65 0.99 17.19
N LEU A 13 -25.54 0.25 17.82
CA LEU A 13 -26.45 0.76 18.85
C LEU A 13 -25.71 1.14 20.15
N ILE A 14 -24.67 0.41 20.53
CA ILE A 14 -23.85 0.73 21.71
C ILE A 14 -23.06 2.02 21.46
N VAL A 15 -22.48 2.20 20.27
CA VAL A 15 -21.70 3.41 19.93
C VAL A 15 -22.59 4.65 19.83
N ASN A 16 -23.80 4.54 19.26
CA ASN A 16 -24.73 5.67 19.18
C ASN A 16 -25.31 6.08 20.55
N ASN A 17 -25.49 5.15 21.46
CA ASN A 17 -25.95 5.49 22.82
C ASN A 17 -24.86 6.15 23.69
N LEU A 18 -23.58 5.92 23.38
CA LEU A 18 -22.45 6.61 24.05
C LEU A 18 -22.29 8.09 23.62
N LEU A 19 -22.84 8.48 22.46
CA LEU A 19 -22.76 9.84 21.92
C LEU A 19 -23.89 10.78 22.40
N TRP A 20 -24.89 10.26 23.16
CA TRP A 20 -26.07 11.03 23.64
C TRP A 20 -26.13 11.19 25.17
N LEU A 21 -24.99 10.96 25.87
CA LEU A 21 -24.92 11.07 27.34
C LEU A 21 -24.63 12.50 27.82
N ASP A 22 -25.38 13.50 27.30
CA ASP A 22 -25.54 14.77 27.99
C ASP A 22 -26.96 14.91 28.52
N LYS A 23 -27.06 14.88 29.88
CA LYS A 23 -28.21 15.34 30.71
C LYS A 23 -29.30 14.34 31.10
N THR A 24 -28.99 13.15 31.54
CA THR A 24 -29.90 12.42 32.46
C THR A 24 -29.12 11.82 33.62
N PRO A 25 -29.62 11.82 34.87
CA PRO A 25 -28.97 11.13 35.97
C PRO A 25 -28.97 9.66 35.66
N ALA A 26 -27.81 9.10 35.43
CA ALA A 26 -27.63 7.72 35.05
C ALA A 26 -28.02 6.80 36.20
N ILE A 27 -29.08 6.03 36.02
CA ILE A 27 -29.16 4.70 36.63
C ILE A 27 -27.99 3.94 36.01
N VAL A 28 -26.91 3.75 36.77
CA VAL A 28 -25.73 2.98 36.32
C VAL A 28 -26.20 1.55 36.11
N PRO A 29 -26.37 1.07 34.87
CA PRO A 29 -26.66 -0.34 34.67
C PRO A 29 -25.45 -1.13 35.20
N TYR A 30 -25.66 -2.25 35.76
CA TYR A 30 -24.62 -3.22 36.14
C TYR A 30 -23.75 -3.49 34.93
N PHE A 31 -22.60 -2.84 34.84
CA PHE A 31 -21.64 -3.13 33.78
C PHE A 31 -21.05 -4.50 34.08
N TYR A 32 -21.44 -5.48 33.27
CA TYR A 32 -20.68 -6.71 33.17
C TYR A 32 -19.29 -6.34 32.65
N ILE A 33 -18.31 -6.36 33.55
CA ILE A 33 -16.90 -6.22 33.15
C ILE A 33 -16.49 -7.58 32.59
N PRO A 34 -16.39 -7.75 31.26
CA PRO A 34 -15.98 -9.01 30.69
C PRO A 34 -14.58 -9.36 31.23
N ASN A 35 -14.33 -10.64 31.43
CA ASN A 35 -13.01 -11.09 31.84
C ASN A 35 -11.98 -10.72 30.72
N ASN A 36 -10.70 -10.62 31.08
CA ASN A 36 -9.64 -10.18 30.13
C ASN A 36 -9.62 -10.97 28.82
N LYS A 37 -9.95 -12.28 28.82
CA LYS A 37 -10.04 -13.10 27.60
C LYS A 37 -11.17 -12.67 26.67
N ASN A 38 -12.31 -12.28 27.21
CA ASN A 38 -13.45 -11.81 26.41
C ASN A 38 -13.13 -10.44 25.79
N LEU A 39 -12.51 -9.52 26.55
CA LEU A 39 -12.08 -8.22 26.06
C LEU A 39 -11.05 -8.34 24.94
N GLU A 40 -10.09 -9.26 25.08
CA GLU A 40 -9.10 -9.51 24.04
C GLU A 40 -9.77 -10.00 22.74
N LYS A 41 -10.68 -10.97 22.84
CA LYS A 41 -11.43 -11.47 21.68
C LYS A 41 -12.28 -10.38 21.04
N GLU A 42 -12.99 -9.60 21.83
CA GLU A 42 -13.83 -8.50 21.33
C GLU A 42 -13.00 -7.41 20.64
N SER A 43 -11.86 -7.05 21.21
CA SER A 43 -10.95 -6.08 20.57
C SER A 43 -10.49 -6.54 19.20
N LEU A 44 -10.19 -7.84 19.03
CA LEU A 44 -9.80 -8.41 17.75
C LEU A 44 -10.96 -8.42 16.75
N GLU A 45 -12.19 -8.71 17.18
CA GLU A 45 -13.36 -8.65 16.29
C GLU A 45 -13.65 -7.20 15.84
N ILE A 46 -13.52 -6.23 16.74
CA ILE A 46 -13.61 -4.80 16.39
C ILE A 46 -12.51 -4.42 15.39
N GLY A 47 -11.26 -4.87 15.62
CA GLY A 47 -10.14 -4.66 14.70
C GLY A 47 -10.40 -5.25 13.32
N LYS A 48 -10.94 -6.47 13.23
CA LYS A 48 -11.37 -7.07 11.95
C LYS A 48 -12.46 -6.24 11.26
N GLY A 49 -13.42 -5.72 12.02
CA GLY A 49 -14.42 -4.80 11.50
C GLY A 49 -13.81 -3.53 10.91
N ALA A 50 -12.82 -2.95 11.60
CA ALA A 50 -12.06 -1.81 11.09
C ALA A 50 -11.36 -2.14 9.76
N TYR A 51 -10.71 -3.29 9.66
CA TYR A 51 -10.06 -3.75 8.44
C TYR A 51 -11.04 -3.97 7.28
N GLN A 52 -12.23 -4.53 7.56
CA GLN A 52 -13.29 -4.67 6.56
C GLN A 52 -13.77 -3.31 6.02
N LEU A 53 -13.90 -2.32 6.91
CA LEU A 53 -14.27 -0.96 6.50
C LEU A 53 -13.21 -0.33 5.59
N LEU A 54 -11.93 -0.60 5.81
CA LEU A 54 -10.85 -0.19 4.87
C LEU A 54 -11.06 -0.79 3.48
N TYR A 55 -11.37 -2.08 3.42
CA TYR A 55 -11.61 -2.76 2.15
C TYR A 55 -12.77 -2.14 1.36
N PHE A 56 -13.80 -1.63 2.05
CA PHE A 56 -14.92 -0.92 1.43
C PHE A 56 -14.69 0.59 1.25
N GLY A 57 -13.48 1.09 1.50
CA GLY A 57 -13.13 2.51 1.36
C GLY A 57 -13.73 3.43 2.44
N GLN A 58 -14.32 2.87 3.50
CA GLN A 58 -14.90 3.61 4.63
C GLN A 58 -13.81 3.98 5.63
N ASN A 59 -12.88 4.84 5.18
CA ASN A 59 -11.63 5.10 5.90
C ASN A 59 -11.84 5.76 7.26
N LYS A 60 -12.79 6.72 7.36
CA LYS A 60 -13.07 7.45 8.62
C LYS A 60 -13.67 6.53 9.67
N GLU A 61 -14.59 5.67 9.27
CA GLU A 61 -15.25 4.69 10.14
C GLU A 61 -14.25 3.62 10.59
N SER A 62 -13.40 3.14 9.69
CA SER A 62 -12.30 2.25 10.01
C SER A 62 -11.39 2.84 11.10
N LEU A 63 -10.98 4.11 10.95
CA LEU A 63 -10.12 4.78 11.93
C LEU A 63 -10.78 4.84 13.33
N LYS A 64 -12.09 5.10 13.41
CA LYS A 64 -12.82 5.11 14.68
C LYS A 64 -12.82 3.74 15.33
N LEU A 65 -13.13 2.67 14.56
CA LEU A 65 -13.13 1.31 15.09
C LEU A 65 -11.72 0.83 15.47
N ALA A 66 -10.70 1.16 14.69
CA ALA A 66 -9.32 0.80 15.02
C ALA A 66 -8.86 1.47 16.33
N LYS A 67 -9.20 2.75 16.55
CA LYS A 67 -8.95 3.43 17.83
C LYS A 67 -9.70 2.78 18.99
N LEU A 68 -10.95 2.39 18.79
CA LEU A 68 -11.72 1.66 19.81
C LEU A 68 -11.06 0.33 20.14
N ALA A 69 -10.65 -0.46 19.16
CA ALA A 69 -9.98 -1.74 19.38
C ALA A 69 -8.70 -1.58 20.22
N ILE A 70 -7.88 -0.55 19.94
CA ILE A 70 -6.67 -0.23 20.71
C ILE A 70 -6.99 0.24 22.13
N SER A 71 -8.06 1.00 22.34
CA SER A 71 -8.46 1.43 23.70
C SER A 71 -8.85 0.25 24.60
N ILE A 72 -9.30 -0.86 24.00
CA ILE A 72 -9.63 -2.09 24.72
C ILE A 72 -8.39 -2.96 24.94
N ASN A 73 -7.53 -3.11 23.93
CA ASN A 73 -6.34 -3.95 24.00
C ASN A 73 -5.14 -3.33 23.26
N ALA A 74 -4.38 -2.52 23.98
CA ALA A 74 -3.16 -1.90 23.44
C ALA A 74 -1.94 -2.85 23.39
N LYS A 75 -2.06 -4.11 23.86
CA LYS A 75 -0.95 -5.08 23.89
C LYS A 75 -0.90 -5.97 22.65
N ASN A 76 -1.77 -5.76 21.68
CA ASN A 76 -1.85 -6.58 20.47
C ASN A 76 -1.27 -5.82 19.27
N GLU A 77 -0.20 -6.36 18.69
CA GLU A 77 0.49 -5.77 17.54
C GLU A 77 -0.38 -5.64 16.29
N LYS A 78 -1.32 -6.58 16.09
CA LYS A 78 -2.20 -6.57 14.91
C LYS A 78 -3.18 -5.41 14.97
N LEU A 79 -3.66 -5.04 16.16
CA LEU A 79 -4.54 -3.90 16.33
C LEU A 79 -3.82 -2.58 16.03
N TRP A 80 -2.55 -2.46 16.44
CA TRP A 80 -1.70 -1.32 16.08
C TRP A 80 -1.43 -1.28 14.57
N ALA A 81 -1.22 -2.43 13.92
CA ALA A 81 -1.07 -2.50 12.47
C ALA A 81 -2.34 -2.03 11.74
N ILE A 82 -3.53 -2.49 12.16
CA ILE A 82 -4.82 -2.06 11.60
C ILE A 82 -5.04 -0.55 11.82
N LEU A 83 -4.68 -0.03 13.00
CA LEU A 83 -4.76 1.41 13.26
C LEU A 83 -3.84 2.18 12.32
N ALA A 84 -2.60 1.72 12.11
CA ALA A 84 -1.67 2.34 11.17
C ALA A 84 -2.22 2.34 9.74
N GLU A 85 -2.77 1.22 9.25
CA GLU A 85 -3.39 1.14 7.94
C GLU A 85 -4.58 2.12 7.80
N SER A 86 -5.43 2.20 8.84
CA SER A 86 -6.55 3.15 8.88
C SER A 86 -6.06 4.60 8.87
N GLN A 87 -4.96 4.91 9.55
CA GLN A 87 -4.33 6.21 9.54
C GLN A 87 -3.75 6.56 8.17
N VAL A 88 -3.06 5.61 7.51
CA VAL A 88 -2.56 5.77 6.14
C VAL A 88 -3.69 6.08 5.16
N ALA A 89 -4.81 5.35 5.26
CA ALA A 89 -5.98 5.55 4.41
C ALA A 89 -6.65 6.94 4.61
N ASN A 90 -6.43 7.56 5.78
CA ASN A 90 -6.86 8.92 6.09
C ASN A 90 -5.74 9.97 5.90
N ASN A 91 -4.61 9.62 5.29
CA ASN A 91 -3.42 10.47 5.08
C ASN A 91 -2.75 10.98 6.37
N LEU A 92 -2.96 10.31 7.49
CA LEU A 92 -2.37 10.61 8.80
C LEU A 92 -1.02 9.85 8.92
N PHE A 93 -0.03 10.23 8.12
CA PHE A 93 1.21 9.46 7.97
C PHE A 93 2.08 9.44 9.22
N ASP A 94 2.17 10.56 9.93
CA ASP A 94 3.00 10.64 11.13
C ASP A 94 2.41 9.81 12.28
N GLU A 95 1.09 9.85 12.45
CA GLU A 95 0.39 8.99 13.40
C GLU A 95 0.52 7.51 13.03
N ALA A 96 0.48 7.18 11.74
CA ALA A 96 0.67 5.80 11.26
C ALA A 96 2.08 5.29 11.62
N LEU A 97 3.12 6.11 11.47
CA LEU A 97 4.48 5.76 11.87
C LEU A 97 4.59 5.52 13.38
N LEU A 98 3.89 6.31 14.21
CA LEU A 98 3.82 6.07 15.65
C LEU A 98 3.12 4.75 15.99
N SER A 99 2.02 4.44 15.31
CA SER A 99 1.30 3.17 15.49
C SER A 99 2.15 1.98 15.04
N ILE A 100 2.86 2.08 13.93
CA ILE A 100 3.83 1.06 13.48
C ILE A 100 4.94 0.87 14.51
N LYS A 101 5.47 1.96 15.07
CA LYS A 101 6.48 1.88 16.13
C LYS A 101 5.96 1.08 17.32
N LYS A 102 4.74 1.35 17.78
CA LYS A 102 4.09 0.59 18.86
C LYS A 102 3.92 -0.89 18.52
N ALA A 103 3.48 -1.20 17.33
CA ALA A 103 3.38 -2.58 16.87
C ALA A 103 4.75 -3.30 16.86
N LYS A 104 5.82 -2.62 16.40
CA LYS A 104 7.19 -3.16 16.39
C LYS A 104 7.79 -3.34 17.78
N GLU A 105 7.43 -2.49 18.75
CA GLU A 105 7.81 -2.68 20.16
C GLU A 105 7.24 -3.99 20.74
N ILE A 106 6.06 -4.41 20.28
CA ILE A 106 5.39 -5.65 20.72
C ILE A 106 5.92 -6.85 19.91
N ASN A 107 5.97 -6.74 18.58
CA ASN A 107 6.41 -7.81 17.70
C ASN A 107 7.37 -7.27 16.62
N PRO A 108 8.69 -7.26 16.88
CA PRO A 108 9.70 -6.78 15.94
C PRO A 108 9.91 -7.69 14.72
N SER A 109 9.38 -8.91 14.73
CA SER A 109 9.52 -9.87 13.61
C SER A 109 8.38 -9.81 12.59
N MET A 110 7.42 -8.91 12.76
CA MET A 110 6.31 -8.73 11.82
C MET A 110 6.77 -7.91 10.61
N SER A 111 7.12 -8.58 9.51
CA SER A 111 7.66 -7.97 8.28
C SER A 111 6.74 -6.92 7.66
N GLU A 112 5.43 -7.11 7.78
CA GLU A 112 4.38 -6.23 7.25
C GLU A 112 4.51 -4.80 7.79
N LEU A 113 4.95 -4.64 9.06
CA LEU A 113 5.15 -3.32 9.67
C LEU A 113 6.29 -2.53 8.99
N TYR A 114 7.36 -3.23 8.61
CA TYR A 114 8.48 -2.60 7.91
C TYR A 114 8.12 -2.26 6.47
N PHE A 115 7.31 -3.08 5.80
CA PHE A 115 6.81 -2.76 4.46
C PHE A 115 5.84 -1.57 4.47
N ALA A 116 4.95 -1.50 5.45
CA ALA A 116 4.06 -0.36 5.65
C ALA A 116 4.84 0.92 5.93
N GLU A 117 5.83 0.87 6.84
CA GLU A 117 6.72 1.98 7.16
C GLU A 117 7.47 2.47 5.91
N GLY A 118 8.05 1.54 5.14
CA GLY A 118 8.74 1.88 3.88
C GLY A 118 7.82 2.56 2.88
N SER A 119 6.58 2.07 2.74
CA SER A 119 5.57 2.67 1.84
C SER A 119 5.14 4.08 2.31
N ILE A 120 5.04 4.32 3.61
CA ILE A 120 4.75 5.66 4.16
C ILE A 120 5.91 6.61 3.85
N TYR A 121 7.15 6.20 4.09
CA TYR A 121 8.32 7.02 3.79
C TYR A 121 8.45 7.34 2.29
N LEU A 122 8.08 6.41 1.39
CA LEU A 122 8.02 6.70 -0.04
C LEU A 122 6.98 7.77 -0.37
N LYS A 123 5.80 7.73 0.25
CA LYS A 123 4.78 8.79 0.09
C LYS A 123 5.25 10.15 0.60
N GLN A 124 6.06 10.16 1.66
CA GLN A 124 6.70 11.36 2.20
C GLN A 124 7.97 11.76 1.45
N LYS A 125 8.37 11.03 0.39
CA LYS A 125 9.62 11.22 -0.38
C LYS A 125 10.91 11.04 0.45
N ASN A 126 10.81 10.37 1.59
CA ASN A 126 11.95 10.02 2.44
C ASN A 126 12.60 8.72 1.96
N ILE A 127 13.33 8.81 0.83
CA ILE A 127 13.87 7.64 0.11
C ILE A 127 14.83 6.81 0.96
N LYS A 128 15.64 7.48 1.81
CA LYS A 128 16.64 6.81 2.65
C LYS A 128 15.97 5.92 3.70
N GLU A 129 15.01 6.45 4.44
CA GLU A 129 14.27 5.75 5.49
C GLU A 129 13.40 4.65 4.87
N ALA A 130 12.77 4.90 3.73
CA ALA A 130 12.02 3.90 2.98
C ALA A 130 12.89 2.69 2.63
N LYS A 131 14.09 2.92 2.12
CA LYS A 131 15.03 1.86 1.76
C LYS A 131 15.44 1.02 2.97
N ILE A 132 15.73 1.66 4.11
CA ILE A 132 16.10 0.97 5.35
C ILE A 132 14.96 0.05 5.80
N SER A 133 13.75 0.59 5.85
CA SER A 133 12.57 -0.17 6.28
C SER A 133 12.28 -1.34 5.34
N LEU A 134 12.28 -1.12 4.02
CA LEU A 134 12.04 -2.19 3.04
C LEU A 134 13.09 -3.31 3.13
N LEU A 135 14.36 -2.97 3.29
CA LEU A 135 15.43 -3.95 3.45
C LEU A 135 15.21 -4.80 4.71
N LYS A 136 14.87 -4.16 5.83
CA LYS A 136 14.60 -4.89 7.08
C LYS A 136 13.38 -5.80 6.98
N GLY A 137 12.33 -5.37 6.31
CA GLY A 137 11.18 -6.23 6.01
C GLY A 137 11.55 -7.42 5.13
N LEU A 138 12.43 -7.21 4.12
CA LEU A 138 12.90 -8.27 3.22
C LEU A 138 13.91 -9.23 3.87
N GLU A 139 14.61 -8.82 4.93
CA GLU A 139 15.42 -9.74 5.77
C GLU A 139 14.50 -10.76 6.48
N ILE A 140 13.33 -10.31 6.95
CA ILE A 140 12.35 -11.19 7.63
C ILE A 140 11.57 -12.01 6.61
N LYS A 141 11.08 -11.38 5.53
CA LYS A 141 10.26 -12.01 4.47
C LYS A 141 10.82 -11.69 3.09
N PRO A 142 11.79 -12.49 2.59
CA PRO A 142 12.51 -12.21 1.35
C PRO A 142 11.65 -12.21 0.07
N LYS A 143 10.51 -12.89 0.10
CA LYS A 143 9.62 -13.08 -1.05
C LYS A 143 8.39 -12.18 -1.00
N ASN A 144 8.59 -10.87 -0.77
CA ASN A 144 7.51 -9.90 -0.90
C ASN A 144 7.67 -9.12 -2.22
N THR A 145 6.82 -9.42 -3.19
CA THR A 145 6.86 -8.87 -4.56
C THR A 145 6.80 -7.35 -4.56
N ASN A 146 5.86 -6.76 -3.78
CA ASN A 146 5.71 -5.31 -3.70
C ASN A 146 6.91 -4.61 -3.06
N ALA A 147 7.48 -5.18 -2.00
CA ALA A 147 8.66 -4.60 -1.36
C ALA A 147 9.89 -4.66 -2.28
N LEU A 148 10.07 -5.76 -3.02
CA LEU A 148 11.12 -5.88 -4.03
C LEU A 148 10.93 -4.86 -5.14
N PHE A 149 9.72 -4.67 -5.63
CA PHE A 149 9.40 -3.65 -6.63
C PHE A 149 9.69 -2.23 -6.12
N GLN A 150 9.23 -1.88 -4.93
CA GLN A 150 9.50 -0.58 -4.31
C GLN A 150 11.01 -0.34 -4.13
N LEU A 151 11.75 -1.35 -3.71
CA LEU A 151 13.22 -1.27 -3.57
C LEU A 151 13.89 -1.11 -4.95
N GLY A 152 13.37 -1.77 -5.98
CA GLY A 152 13.78 -1.58 -7.37
C GLY A 152 13.58 -0.12 -7.84
N ASN A 153 12.43 0.47 -7.51
CA ASN A 153 12.14 1.87 -7.82
C ASN A 153 13.09 2.83 -7.10
N ILE A 154 13.40 2.56 -5.82
CA ILE A 154 14.40 3.34 -5.08
C ILE A 154 15.77 3.27 -5.79
N PHE A 155 16.23 2.09 -6.21
CA PHE A 155 17.49 1.96 -6.92
C PHE A 155 17.47 2.63 -8.30
N LEU A 156 16.32 2.66 -8.98
CA LEU A 156 16.16 3.41 -10.25
C LEU A 156 16.31 4.91 -10.01
N ILE A 157 15.65 5.46 -8.97
CA ILE A 157 15.79 6.86 -8.57
C ILE A 157 17.26 7.21 -8.23
N GLU A 158 17.94 6.29 -7.52
CA GLU A 158 19.36 6.42 -7.19
C GLU A 158 20.30 6.18 -8.40
N LYS A 159 19.76 5.89 -9.60
CA LYS A 159 20.50 5.50 -10.82
C LYS A 159 21.41 4.27 -10.63
N LYS A 160 21.11 3.44 -9.64
CA LYS A 160 21.79 2.15 -9.38
C LYS A 160 21.16 1.04 -10.22
N TYR A 161 21.29 1.17 -11.54
CA TYR A 161 20.55 0.36 -12.52
C TYR A 161 20.69 -1.15 -12.34
N ASN A 162 21.90 -1.65 -12.06
CA ASN A 162 22.11 -3.09 -11.85
C ASN A 162 21.37 -3.61 -10.59
N ASN A 163 21.30 -2.77 -9.55
CA ASN A 163 20.57 -3.12 -8.33
C ASN A 163 19.06 -3.08 -8.59
N ALA A 164 18.57 -2.12 -9.35
CA ALA A 164 17.17 -2.04 -9.75
C ALA A 164 16.76 -3.29 -10.55
N LEU A 165 17.52 -3.67 -11.59
CA LEU A 165 17.30 -4.88 -12.38
C LEU A 165 17.19 -6.13 -11.49
N LYS A 166 18.12 -6.29 -10.54
CA LYS A 166 18.15 -7.44 -9.61
C LYS A 166 16.86 -7.52 -8.77
N GLN A 167 16.32 -6.38 -8.31
CA GLN A 167 15.10 -6.40 -7.51
C GLN A 167 13.86 -6.66 -8.38
N TYR A 168 13.76 -6.05 -9.55
CA TYR A 168 12.67 -6.32 -10.49
C TYR A 168 12.67 -7.79 -10.93
N GLU A 169 13.83 -8.37 -11.21
CA GLU A 169 13.95 -9.79 -11.57
C GLU A 169 13.48 -10.71 -10.45
N LYS A 170 13.85 -10.42 -9.20
CA LYS A 170 13.32 -11.16 -8.05
C LYS A 170 11.79 -11.07 -7.95
N ALA A 171 11.22 -9.86 -8.14
CA ALA A 171 9.78 -9.66 -8.13
C ALA A 171 9.08 -10.44 -9.24
N ILE A 172 9.60 -10.38 -10.48
CA ILE A 172 9.07 -11.08 -11.65
C ILE A 172 9.19 -12.61 -11.51
N ASN A 173 10.26 -13.11 -10.88
CA ASN A 173 10.41 -14.55 -10.62
C ASN A 173 9.38 -15.08 -9.62
N ILE A 174 8.92 -14.25 -8.68
CA ILE A 174 7.85 -14.59 -7.73
C ILE A 174 6.49 -14.46 -8.42
N GLU A 175 6.28 -13.38 -9.17
CA GLU A 175 5.04 -13.06 -9.86
C GLU A 175 5.31 -12.74 -11.34
N PRO A 176 5.29 -13.73 -12.24
CA PRO A 176 5.65 -13.56 -13.65
C PRO A 176 4.74 -12.59 -14.43
N ARG A 177 3.55 -12.29 -13.92
CA ARG A 177 2.59 -11.36 -14.50
C ARG A 177 2.59 -9.99 -13.85
N PHE A 178 3.59 -9.65 -13.04
CA PHE A 178 3.72 -8.34 -12.41
C PHE A 178 4.21 -7.31 -13.46
N TRP A 179 3.28 -6.81 -14.27
CA TRP A 179 3.56 -5.96 -15.40
C TRP A 179 4.33 -4.67 -15.01
N GLN A 180 4.07 -4.07 -13.84
CA GLN A 180 4.77 -2.88 -13.36
C GLN A 180 6.28 -3.13 -13.20
N ALA A 181 6.66 -4.26 -12.63
CA ALA A 181 8.08 -4.61 -12.50
C ALA A 181 8.74 -4.90 -13.85
N ILE A 182 7.99 -5.50 -14.80
CA ILE A 182 8.46 -5.74 -16.16
C ILE A 182 8.65 -4.42 -16.89
N ASN A 183 7.68 -3.50 -16.79
CA ASN A 183 7.74 -2.16 -17.34
C ASN A 183 8.96 -1.38 -16.81
N ASN A 184 9.14 -1.33 -15.48
CA ASN A 184 10.23 -0.59 -14.87
C ASN A 184 11.61 -1.22 -15.16
N LYS A 185 11.67 -2.55 -15.35
CA LYS A 185 12.86 -3.21 -15.91
C LYS A 185 13.15 -2.72 -17.34
N GLY A 186 12.10 -2.50 -18.14
CA GLY A 186 12.20 -1.87 -19.46
C GLY A 186 12.75 -0.45 -19.39
N LEU A 187 12.27 0.38 -18.46
CA LEU A 187 12.78 1.72 -18.22
C LEU A 187 14.28 1.70 -17.89
N VAL A 188 14.72 0.78 -17.03
CA VAL A 188 16.16 0.62 -16.73
C VAL A 188 16.96 0.24 -17.97
N TYR A 189 16.45 -0.64 -18.83
CA TYR A 189 17.13 -0.97 -20.08
C TYR A 189 17.19 0.22 -21.03
N PHE A 190 16.14 1.04 -21.08
CA PHE A 190 16.12 2.27 -21.86
C PHE A 190 17.20 3.25 -21.39
N GLU A 191 17.27 3.52 -20.08
CA GLU A 191 18.31 4.36 -19.46
C GLU A 191 19.73 3.85 -19.72
N LEU A 192 19.91 2.53 -19.84
CA LEU A 192 21.18 1.89 -20.20
C LEU A 192 21.45 1.86 -21.73
N ASN A 193 20.63 2.52 -22.53
CA ASN A 193 20.65 2.50 -24.01
C ASN A 193 20.55 1.08 -24.60
N LYS A 194 19.92 0.14 -23.88
CA LYS A 194 19.66 -1.23 -24.36
C LYS A 194 18.27 -1.32 -25.00
N ILE A 195 18.06 -0.55 -26.06
CA ILE A 195 16.75 -0.26 -26.66
C ILE A 195 15.95 -1.53 -26.99
N VAL A 196 16.59 -2.51 -27.64
CA VAL A 196 15.91 -3.78 -27.98
C VAL A 196 15.38 -4.51 -26.73
N LYS A 197 16.15 -4.53 -25.64
CA LYS A 197 15.69 -5.13 -24.37
C LYS A 197 14.57 -4.31 -23.72
N ALA A 198 14.60 -3.00 -23.85
CA ALA A 198 13.55 -2.12 -23.37
C ALA A 198 12.23 -2.38 -24.11
N ILE A 199 12.26 -2.39 -25.46
CA ILE A 199 11.09 -2.69 -26.31
C ILE A 199 10.46 -4.03 -25.91
N ASN A 200 11.24 -5.10 -25.86
CA ASN A 200 10.75 -6.43 -25.48
C ASN A 200 10.11 -6.46 -24.09
N ALA A 201 10.63 -5.67 -23.14
CA ALA A 201 10.05 -5.58 -21.81
C ALA A 201 8.70 -4.82 -21.82
N PHE A 202 8.61 -3.72 -22.57
CA PHE A 202 7.37 -2.95 -22.68
C PHE A 202 6.28 -3.74 -23.43
N GLU A 203 6.61 -4.42 -24.52
CA GLU A 203 5.69 -5.31 -25.21
C GLU A 203 5.16 -6.42 -24.30
N LYS A 204 6.05 -7.04 -23.50
CA LYS A 204 5.64 -8.04 -22.51
C LYS A 204 4.72 -7.46 -21.44
N ALA A 205 4.98 -6.25 -20.94
CA ALA A 205 4.13 -5.57 -19.98
C ALA A 205 2.74 -5.28 -20.57
N ILE A 206 2.67 -4.78 -21.82
CA ILE A 206 1.43 -4.51 -22.57
C ILE A 206 0.62 -5.79 -22.77
N ALA A 207 1.27 -6.91 -23.10
CA ALA A 207 0.60 -8.20 -23.29
C ALA A 207 -0.03 -8.74 -22.00
N ILE A 208 0.48 -8.36 -20.83
CA ILE A 208 -0.09 -8.74 -19.53
C ILE A 208 -1.23 -7.79 -19.17
N GLU A 209 -1.00 -6.50 -19.28
CA GLU A 209 -1.92 -5.43 -18.93
C GLU A 209 -1.74 -4.26 -19.92
N GLU A 210 -2.75 -3.99 -20.73
CA GLU A 210 -2.71 -2.91 -21.71
C GLU A 210 -2.91 -1.54 -21.02
N ASN A 211 -1.87 -1.07 -20.33
CA ASN A 211 -1.86 0.19 -19.59
C ASN A 211 -1.20 1.32 -20.39
N ALA A 212 -1.54 2.58 -20.06
CA ALA A 212 -1.00 3.76 -20.73
C ALA A 212 0.53 3.88 -20.60
N GLU A 213 1.05 3.52 -19.43
CA GLU A 213 2.48 3.68 -19.10
C GLU A 213 3.40 2.84 -20.02
N PRO A 214 3.26 1.50 -20.13
CA PRO A 214 4.12 0.72 -21.02
C PRO A 214 3.88 1.03 -22.50
N ILE A 215 2.68 1.45 -22.91
CA ILE A 215 2.42 1.87 -24.29
C ILE A 215 3.19 3.15 -24.62
N LEU A 216 3.21 4.13 -23.72
CA LEU A 216 3.97 5.36 -23.91
C LEU A 216 5.48 5.09 -23.91
N ALA A 217 5.95 4.20 -23.03
CA ALA A 217 7.34 3.78 -22.98
C ALA A 217 7.80 3.13 -24.30
N LEU A 218 6.96 2.25 -24.85
CA LEU A 218 7.20 1.65 -26.16
C LEU A 218 7.25 2.72 -27.26
N ALA A 219 6.27 3.63 -27.30
CA ALA A 219 6.23 4.71 -28.27
C ALA A 219 7.52 5.55 -28.28
N VAL A 220 8.01 5.93 -27.10
CA VAL A 220 9.26 6.68 -26.96
C VAL A 220 10.46 5.86 -27.45
N SER A 221 10.49 4.56 -27.13
CA SER A 221 11.62 3.69 -27.46
C SER A 221 11.77 3.42 -28.96
N ILE A 222 10.69 3.45 -29.75
CA ILE A 222 10.71 3.20 -31.20
C ILE A 222 10.76 4.49 -32.04
N ASN A 223 10.62 5.66 -31.41
CA ASN A 223 10.46 6.95 -32.13
C ASN A 223 11.59 7.26 -33.10
N SER A 224 12.83 6.82 -32.83
CA SER A 224 13.98 7.05 -33.70
C SER A 224 13.86 6.34 -35.06
N ASN A 225 13.12 5.24 -35.16
CA ASN A 225 13.09 4.35 -36.32
C ASN A 225 11.70 4.21 -36.99
N LYS A 226 10.60 4.57 -36.29
CA LYS A 226 9.22 4.34 -36.73
C LYS A 226 8.29 5.47 -36.29
N ASN A 227 8.47 6.67 -36.83
CA ASN A 227 7.73 7.87 -36.40
C ASN A 227 6.20 7.72 -36.43
N GLU A 228 5.62 7.08 -37.46
CA GLU A 228 4.17 6.93 -37.57
C GLU A 228 3.63 5.99 -36.50
N GLU A 229 4.23 4.81 -36.31
CA GLU A 229 3.86 3.85 -35.28
C GLU A 229 4.01 4.45 -33.86
N SER A 230 5.10 5.19 -33.63
CA SER A 230 5.33 5.90 -32.36
C SER A 230 4.20 6.89 -32.05
N ILE A 231 3.77 7.67 -33.05
CA ILE A 231 2.67 8.64 -32.89
C ILE A 231 1.34 7.93 -32.59
N ILE A 232 1.04 6.81 -33.26
CA ILE A 232 -0.17 6.03 -33.01
C ILE A 232 -0.18 5.50 -31.58
N LEU A 233 0.92 4.90 -31.11
CA LEU A 233 1.05 4.38 -29.75
C LEU A 233 0.97 5.52 -28.70
N ALA A 234 1.64 6.66 -28.94
CA ALA A 234 1.55 7.79 -28.04
C ALA A 234 0.11 8.33 -27.92
N LYS A 235 -0.62 8.45 -29.02
CA LYS A 235 -2.05 8.82 -29.01
C LYS A 235 -2.88 7.82 -28.22
N LYS A 236 -2.66 6.52 -28.42
CA LYS A 236 -3.34 5.45 -27.67
C LYS A 236 -3.07 5.54 -26.16
N ALA A 237 -1.84 5.76 -25.76
CA ALA A 237 -1.48 5.94 -24.34
C ALA A 237 -2.18 7.16 -23.73
N LEU A 238 -2.20 8.30 -24.44
CA LEU A 238 -2.85 9.52 -23.98
C LEU A 238 -4.37 9.41 -23.92
N GLN A 239 -5.00 8.63 -24.82
CA GLN A 239 -6.43 8.31 -24.72
C GLN A 239 -6.75 7.50 -23.45
N LYS A 240 -5.89 6.55 -23.08
CA LYS A 240 -6.06 5.76 -21.85
C LYS A 240 -5.80 6.58 -20.59
N ASN A 241 -4.82 7.47 -20.61
CA ASN A 241 -4.52 8.36 -19.48
C ASN A 241 -4.00 9.72 -19.94
N PRO A 242 -4.88 10.73 -20.08
CA PRO A 242 -4.51 12.07 -20.53
C PRO A 242 -3.48 12.80 -19.62
N LYS A 243 -3.33 12.37 -18.38
CA LYS A 243 -2.37 12.99 -17.43
C LYS A 243 -0.92 12.89 -17.91
N TYR A 244 -0.59 11.91 -18.76
CA TYR A 244 0.75 11.78 -19.34
C TYR A 244 1.14 12.91 -20.29
N VAL A 245 0.24 13.81 -20.67
CA VAL A 245 0.57 15.09 -21.33
C VAL A 245 1.43 15.96 -20.41
N SER A 246 1.16 15.95 -19.11
CA SER A 246 1.90 16.74 -18.12
C SER A 246 3.31 16.18 -17.88
N SER A 247 4.33 17.04 -18.05
CA SER A 247 5.72 16.68 -17.71
C SER A 247 5.89 16.43 -16.21
N GLN A 248 5.14 17.15 -15.38
CA GLN A 248 5.14 16.94 -13.93
C GLN A 248 4.63 15.55 -13.58
N TYR A 249 3.49 15.14 -14.14
CA TYR A 249 2.93 13.81 -13.91
C TYR A 249 3.90 12.70 -14.36
N ARG A 250 4.55 12.85 -15.54
CA ARG A 250 5.54 11.87 -15.99
C ARG A 250 6.70 11.73 -15.01
N LYS A 251 7.26 12.84 -14.51
CA LYS A 251 8.34 12.80 -13.51
C LYS A 251 7.93 12.07 -12.23
N GLU A 252 6.68 12.23 -11.79
CA GLU A 252 6.14 11.52 -10.62
C GLU A 252 6.02 10.02 -10.86
N GLN A 253 5.89 9.60 -12.12
CA GLN A 253 5.88 8.19 -12.55
C GLN A 253 7.26 7.63 -12.92
N LEU A 254 8.35 8.32 -12.56
CA LEU A 254 9.74 7.93 -12.86
C LEU A 254 10.15 8.06 -14.35
N TRP A 255 9.51 9.01 -15.08
CA TRP A 255 9.78 9.29 -16.49
C TRP A 255 10.64 10.53 -16.71
#